data_8ceb99f1953b486a2374072dc0b8247e
#
_entry.id   8ceb99f1953b486a2374072dc0b8247e
#
_cell.length_a   1.000
_cell.length_b   1.000
_cell.length_c   1.000
_cell.angle_alpha   90.00
_cell.angle_beta   90.00
_cell.angle_gamma   90.00
#
_symmetry.space_group_name_H-M   'P 1'
#
loop_
_entity.id
_entity.type
_entity.pdbx_description
1 polymer ?
#
loop_
_entity_poly.entity_id
_entity_poly.type
_entity_poly.pdbx_seq_one_letter_code
_entity_poly.pdbx_strand_id
1 'polypeptide(L)'
;MSAESAPLLQFIVRNSGLIVGVVVVLLVALVGTAVWRWHQGGLQAEAQTELARIGITMKGGDRLKALDDLAAKAPENMRYSIYLMQAEFAMQDQDYSRAEQAYATAAKLDADGAMGLMAALGQAGALIKLDRPADAVTLLQGLESRATEDGRATLRMLLGEAAEAAGKTDVAVAAYEALAASQPGLDGEFYRSRAEALGGGKTAPVKDGAENK
;
A
#
# COMPACT_ATOMS: atom_id res chain seq x y z
N MET A 1 -29.55 34.88 43.42
CA MET A 1 -29.86 34.12 42.17
C MET A 1 -30.00 35.14 41.10
N SER A 2 -29.04 35.14 40.17
CA SER A 2 -28.88 36.20 39.14
C SER A 2 -30.00 36.16 38.12
N ALA A 3 -30.52 37.31 37.76
CA ALA A 3 -31.64 37.52 36.82
C ALA A 3 -31.40 37.00 35.38
N GLU A 4 -30.19 36.56 35.07
CA GLU A 4 -29.81 36.05 33.74
C GLU A 4 -30.22 34.57 33.50
N SER A 5 -30.56 33.81 34.52
CA SER A 5 -30.95 32.39 34.40
C SER A 5 -32.45 32.17 34.10
N ALA A 6 -33.25 33.21 34.25
CA ALA A 6 -34.74 33.13 34.10
C ALA A 6 -35.17 32.76 32.67
N PRO A 7 -34.63 33.34 31.57
CA PRO A 7 -35.05 33.01 30.21
C PRO A 7 -34.65 31.60 29.78
N LEU A 8 -33.50 31.12 30.22
CA LEU A 8 -33.01 29.75 29.96
C LEU A 8 -33.89 28.71 30.64
N LEU A 9 -34.22 28.92 31.90
CA LEU A 9 -35.13 28.04 32.66
C LEU A 9 -36.51 27.95 32.04
N GLN A 10 -37.11 29.09 31.62
CA GLN A 10 -38.40 29.12 30.94
C GLN A 10 -38.36 28.39 29.58
N PHE A 11 -37.28 28.53 28.81
CA PHE A 11 -37.09 27.79 27.56
C PHE A 11 -37.02 26.28 27.78
N ILE A 12 -36.22 25.82 28.79
CA ILE A 12 -36.08 24.41 29.14
C ILE A 12 -37.44 23.81 29.59
N VAL A 13 -38.16 24.48 30.45
CA VAL A 13 -39.44 24.00 30.94
C VAL A 13 -40.49 23.96 29.81
N ARG A 14 -40.53 24.97 28.93
CA ARG A 14 -41.49 25.05 27.82
C ARG A 14 -41.21 24.01 26.75
N ASN A 15 -39.94 23.60 26.56
CA ASN A 15 -39.55 22.64 25.54
C ASN A 15 -39.07 21.30 26.14
N SER A 16 -39.40 21.03 27.40
CA SER A 16 -38.93 19.84 28.15
C SER A 16 -39.19 18.52 27.41
N GLY A 17 -40.36 18.35 26.80
CA GLY A 17 -40.70 17.18 26.00
C GLY A 17 -39.80 16.98 24.77
N LEU A 18 -39.48 18.08 24.06
CA LEU A 18 -38.60 18.05 22.91
C LEU A 18 -37.15 17.76 23.35
N ILE A 19 -36.67 18.37 24.42
CA ILE A 19 -35.35 18.14 25.00
C ILE A 19 -35.18 16.69 25.41
N VAL A 20 -36.16 16.16 26.13
CA VAL A 20 -36.17 14.75 26.53
C VAL A 20 -36.17 13.83 25.31
N GLY A 21 -36.96 14.12 24.30
CA GLY A 21 -36.99 13.37 23.05
C GLY A 21 -35.61 13.37 22.35
N VAL A 22 -34.95 14.51 22.24
CA VAL A 22 -33.60 14.61 21.65
C VAL A 22 -32.57 13.82 22.48
N VAL A 23 -32.61 13.94 23.81
CA VAL A 23 -31.72 13.19 24.68
C VAL A 23 -31.93 11.68 24.54
N VAL A 24 -33.17 11.21 24.49
CA VAL A 24 -33.47 9.79 24.25
C VAL A 24 -32.91 9.31 22.90
N VAL A 25 -33.12 10.07 21.82
CA VAL A 25 -32.57 9.72 20.50
C VAL A 25 -31.04 9.65 20.53
N LEU A 26 -30.37 10.60 21.18
CA LEU A 26 -28.92 10.59 21.35
C LEU A 26 -28.44 9.38 22.14
N LEU A 27 -29.14 9.02 23.22
CA LEU A 27 -28.80 7.84 24.02
C LEU A 27 -28.97 6.54 23.21
N VAL A 28 -30.06 6.42 22.44
CA VAL A 28 -30.26 5.25 21.56
C VAL A 28 -29.17 5.17 20.49
N ALA A 29 -28.80 6.30 19.89
CA ALA A 29 -27.70 6.35 18.93
C ALA A 29 -26.35 5.94 19.56
N LEU A 30 -26.04 6.42 20.77
CA LEU A 30 -24.83 6.05 21.49
C LEU A 30 -24.79 4.56 21.83
N VAL A 31 -25.88 4.01 22.34
CA VAL A 31 -25.98 2.57 22.65
C VAL A 31 -25.86 1.75 21.36
N GLY A 32 -26.54 2.14 20.29
CA GLY A 32 -26.48 1.49 18.99
C GLY A 32 -25.06 1.46 18.44
N THR A 33 -24.36 2.60 18.49
CA THR A 33 -22.95 2.68 18.04
C THR A 33 -22.00 1.86 18.93
N ALA A 34 -22.23 1.83 20.24
CA ALA A 34 -21.44 1.03 21.16
C ALA A 34 -21.58 -0.48 20.91
N VAL A 35 -22.81 -0.96 20.73
CA VAL A 35 -23.10 -2.38 20.41
C VAL A 35 -22.50 -2.75 19.04
N TRP A 36 -22.65 -1.88 18.04
CA TRP A 36 -22.08 -2.10 16.72
C TRP A 36 -20.54 -2.18 16.78
N ARG A 37 -19.88 -1.26 17.48
CA ARG A 37 -18.43 -1.27 17.69
C ARG A 37 -17.94 -2.53 18.42
N TRP A 38 -18.66 -2.95 19.44
CA TRP A 38 -18.34 -4.16 20.19
C TRP A 38 -18.44 -5.41 19.31
N HIS A 39 -19.49 -5.51 18.50
CA HIS A 39 -19.65 -6.62 17.55
C HIS A 39 -18.54 -6.61 16.47
N GLN A 40 -18.23 -5.46 15.90
CA GLN A 40 -17.13 -5.33 14.92
C GLN A 40 -15.77 -5.66 15.54
N GLY A 41 -15.51 -5.24 16.77
CA GLY A 41 -14.27 -5.57 17.48
C GLY A 41 -14.11 -7.08 17.72
N GLY A 42 -15.20 -7.78 18.01
CA GLY A 42 -15.20 -9.25 18.14
C GLY A 42 -14.83 -9.94 16.84
N LEU A 43 -15.45 -9.58 15.71
CA LEU A 43 -15.15 -10.12 14.39
C LEU A 43 -13.71 -9.84 13.96
N GLN A 44 -13.19 -8.65 14.28
CA GLN A 44 -11.80 -8.30 13.96
C GLN A 44 -10.82 -9.15 14.77
N ALA A 45 -11.05 -9.33 16.07
CA ALA A 45 -10.20 -10.15 16.94
C ALA A 45 -10.19 -11.63 16.50
N GLU A 46 -11.35 -12.17 16.11
CA GLU A 46 -11.47 -13.52 15.57
C GLU A 46 -10.68 -13.66 14.25
N ALA A 47 -10.86 -12.71 13.33
CA ALA A 47 -10.14 -12.72 12.05
C ALA A 47 -8.61 -12.60 12.24
N GLN A 48 -8.14 -11.78 13.19
CA GLN A 48 -6.72 -11.69 13.53
C GLN A 48 -6.16 -13.01 14.09
N THR A 49 -6.90 -13.64 14.99
CA THR A 49 -6.50 -14.94 15.57
C THR A 49 -6.44 -16.02 14.51
N GLU A 50 -7.43 -16.07 13.63
CA GLU A 50 -7.47 -17.05 12.54
C GLU A 50 -6.36 -16.80 11.51
N LEU A 51 -6.09 -15.55 11.17
CA LEU A 51 -4.99 -15.16 10.28
C LEU A 51 -3.63 -15.62 10.83
N ALA A 52 -3.39 -15.39 12.13
CA ALA A 52 -2.17 -15.85 12.80
C ALA A 52 -2.10 -17.39 12.82
N ARG A 53 -3.20 -18.07 13.13
CA ARG A 53 -3.28 -19.53 13.13
C ARG A 53 -2.91 -20.10 11.74
N ILE A 54 -3.54 -19.60 10.69
CA ILE A 54 -3.29 -20.03 9.32
C ILE A 54 -1.79 -19.84 8.97
N GLY A 55 -1.23 -18.66 9.27
CA GLY A 55 0.15 -18.35 8.96
C GLY A 55 1.16 -19.28 9.64
N ILE A 56 0.88 -19.73 10.88
CA ILE A 56 1.78 -20.57 11.66
C ILE A 56 1.60 -22.07 11.36
N THR A 57 0.34 -22.53 11.20
CA THR A 57 0.03 -23.96 11.21
C THR A 57 -0.16 -24.57 9.81
N MET A 58 -0.44 -23.74 8.80
CA MET A 58 -0.72 -24.21 7.45
C MET A 58 0.41 -23.88 6.46
N LYS A 59 0.51 -24.61 5.35
CA LYS A 59 1.53 -24.42 4.32
C LYS A 59 0.97 -24.65 2.93
N GLY A 60 1.64 -24.07 1.92
CA GLY A 60 1.34 -24.29 0.51
C GLY A 60 -0.10 -23.94 0.15
N GLY A 61 -0.69 -24.69 -0.78
CA GLY A 61 -2.02 -24.43 -1.31
C GLY A 61 -3.15 -24.42 -0.27
N ASP A 62 -3.06 -25.25 0.78
CA ASP A 62 -4.06 -25.29 1.86
C ASP A 62 -4.05 -23.97 2.65
N ARG A 63 -2.86 -23.38 2.90
CA ARG A 63 -2.71 -22.08 3.52
C ARG A 63 -3.35 -20.99 2.67
N LEU A 64 -3.06 -20.95 1.37
CA LEU A 64 -3.59 -19.95 0.46
C LEU A 64 -5.11 -20.03 0.36
N LYS A 65 -5.67 -21.27 0.29
CA LYS A 65 -7.11 -21.49 0.29
C LYS A 65 -7.77 -21.03 1.60
N ALA A 66 -7.16 -21.33 2.75
CA ALA A 66 -7.68 -20.87 4.04
C ALA A 66 -7.70 -19.35 4.14
N LEU A 67 -6.71 -18.66 3.55
CA LEU A 67 -6.69 -17.20 3.47
C LEU A 67 -7.79 -16.65 2.55
N ASP A 68 -8.11 -17.31 1.43
CA ASP A 68 -9.26 -16.94 0.59
C ASP A 68 -10.58 -17.04 1.38
N ASP A 69 -10.77 -18.15 2.10
CA ASP A 69 -11.96 -18.38 2.90
C ASP A 69 -12.08 -17.36 4.04
N LEU A 70 -10.95 -16.98 4.64
CA LEU A 70 -10.89 -15.93 5.66
C LEU A 70 -11.20 -14.55 5.07
N ALA A 71 -10.61 -14.18 3.93
CA ALA A 71 -10.84 -12.90 3.28
C ALA A 71 -12.31 -12.67 2.90
N ALA A 72 -13.01 -13.74 2.50
CA ALA A 72 -14.43 -13.68 2.18
C ALA A 72 -15.34 -13.38 3.38
N LYS A 73 -14.92 -13.74 4.59
CA LYS A 73 -15.72 -13.61 5.84
C LYS A 73 -15.25 -12.44 6.73
N ALA A 74 -13.99 -12.02 6.56
CA ALA A 74 -13.38 -11.01 7.40
C ALA A 74 -14.02 -9.63 7.23
N PRO A 75 -14.02 -8.79 8.28
CA PRO A 75 -14.36 -7.39 8.19
C PRO A 75 -13.52 -6.66 7.14
N GLU A 76 -14.10 -5.64 6.52
CA GLU A 76 -13.48 -4.92 5.41
C GLU A 76 -12.10 -4.35 5.75
N ASN A 77 -11.94 -3.81 6.96
CA ASN A 77 -10.68 -3.27 7.47
C ASN A 77 -9.56 -4.32 7.67
N MET A 78 -9.89 -5.61 7.63
CA MET A 78 -8.93 -6.71 7.74
C MET A 78 -8.49 -7.28 6.37
N ARG A 79 -9.30 -7.07 5.32
CA ARG A 79 -9.08 -7.69 4.00
C ARG A 79 -7.73 -7.34 3.40
N TYR A 80 -7.30 -6.07 3.54
CA TYR A 80 -5.99 -5.64 3.06
C TYR A 80 -4.86 -6.53 3.64
N SER A 81 -4.82 -6.68 4.95
CA SER A 81 -3.78 -7.47 5.64
C SER A 81 -3.84 -8.95 5.26
N ILE A 82 -5.03 -9.50 5.03
CA ILE A 82 -5.20 -10.90 4.61
C ILE A 82 -4.66 -11.09 3.20
N TYR A 83 -5.02 -10.22 2.24
CA TYR A 83 -4.51 -10.32 0.86
C TYR A 83 -3.00 -10.05 0.77
N LEU A 84 -2.47 -9.12 1.58
CA LEU A 84 -1.03 -8.89 1.66
C LEU A 84 -0.31 -10.15 2.14
N MET A 85 -0.77 -10.77 3.23
CA MET A 85 -0.20 -12.01 3.76
C MET A 85 -0.33 -13.17 2.76
N GLN A 86 -1.44 -13.27 2.05
CA GLN A 86 -1.63 -14.25 0.98
C GLN A 86 -0.61 -14.06 -0.14
N ALA A 87 -0.38 -12.81 -0.55
CA ALA A 87 0.60 -12.49 -1.58
C ALA A 87 2.02 -12.87 -1.15
N GLU A 88 2.39 -12.54 0.08
CA GLU A 88 3.72 -12.89 0.63
C GLU A 88 3.94 -14.40 0.71
N PHE A 89 2.95 -15.16 1.16
CA PHE A 89 3.05 -16.61 1.20
C PHE A 89 3.08 -17.22 -0.20
N ALA A 90 2.30 -16.69 -1.15
CA ALA A 90 2.35 -17.13 -2.53
C ALA A 90 3.71 -16.85 -3.17
N MET A 91 4.35 -15.69 -2.86
CA MET A 91 5.73 -15.41 -3.27
C MET A 91 6.73 -16.42 -2.70
N GLN A 92 6.61 -16.78 -1.40
CA GLN A 92 7.46 -17.78 -0.76
C GLN A 92 7.30 -19.17 -1.38
N ASP A 93 6.06 -19.53 -1.70
CA ASP A 93 5.73 -20.82 -2.31
C ASP A 93 5.96 -20.83 -3.84
N GLN A 94 6.49 -19.70 -4.41
CA GLN A 94 6.74 -19.49 -5.86
C GLN A 94 5.47 -19.56 -6.73
N ASP A 95 4.29 -19.42 -6.13
CA ASP A 95 3.03 -19.24 -6.85
C ASP A 95 2.86 -17.75 -7.20
N TYR A 96 3.70 -17.29 -8.13
CA TYR A 96 3.75 -15.89 -8.53
C TYR A 96 2.44 -15.39 -9.15
N SER A 97 1.66 -16.27 -9.76
CA SER A 97 0.35 -15.93 -10.32
C SER A 97 -0.63 -15.53 -9.20
N ARG A 98 -0.63 -16.32 -8.14
CA ARG A 98 -1.47 -16.04 -6.98
C ARG A 98 -0.98 -14.82 -6.19
N ALA A 99 0.34 -14.66 -6.09
CA ALA A 99 0.95 -13.47 -5.49
C ALA A 99 0.52 -12.19 -6.22
N GLU A 100 0.61 -12.17 -7.55
CA GLU A 100 0.21 -11.04 -8.38
C GLU A 100 -1.26 -10.67 -8.14
N GLN A 101 -2.18 -11.64 -8.17
CA GLN A 101 -3.61 -11.42 -7.94
C GLN A 101 -3.92 -10.89 -6.54
N ALA A 102 -3.26 -11.43 -5.52
CA ALA A 102 -3.45 -11.03 -4.14
C ALA A 102 -2.91 -9.59 -3.90
N TYR A 103 -1.72 -9.28 -4.42
CA TYR A 103 -1.18 -7.91 -4.39
C TYR A 103 -2.07 -6.92 -5.15
N ALA A 104 -2.55 -7.28 -6.34
CA ALA A 104 -3.46 -6.43 -7.11
C ALA A 104 -4.77 -6.16 -6.35
N THR A 105 -5.28 -7.14 -5.62
CA THR A 105 -6.48 -6.99 -4.80
C THR A 105 -6.20 -6.08 -3.60
N ALA A 106 -5.08 -6.30 -2.89
CA ALA A 106 -4.67 -5.45 -1.78
C ALA A 106 -4.47 -3.99 -2.24
N ALA A 107 -3.81 -3.76 -3.38
CA ALA A 107 -3.61 -2.43 -3.93
C ALA A 107 -4.91 -1.67 -4.22
N LYS A 108 -5.96 -2.37 -4.66
CA LYS A 108 -7.28 -1.77 -4.92
C LYS A 108 -8.02 -1.38 -3.64
N LEU A 109 -7.79 -2.08 -2.53
CA LEU A 109 -8.44 -1.79 -1.25
C LEU A 109 -7.97 -0.48 -0.62
N ASP A 110 -6.79 0.00 -0.98
CA ASP A 110 -6.23 1.30 -0.55
C ASP A 110 -5.67 2.06 -1.75
N ALA A 111 -6.48 2.19 -2.82
CA ALA A 111 -6.03 2.63 -4.13
C ALA A 111 -5.26 3.95 -4.14
N ASP A 112 -5.58 4.89 -3.26
CA ASP A 112 -4.93 6.21 -3.17
C ASP A 112 -3.96 6.33 -1.99
N GLY A 113 -3.88 5.33 -1.14
CA GLY A 113 -3.07 5.33 0.07
C GLY A 113 -1.67 4.74 -0.10
N ALA A 114 -0.87 4.91 0.95
CA ALA A 114 0.50 4.40 1.00
C ALA A 114 0.56 2.86 1.00
N MET A 115 -0.40 2.21 1.66
CA MET A 115 -0.47 0.74 1.69
C MET A 115 -0.80 0.18 0.32
N GLY A 116 -1.72 0.82 -0.44
CA GLY A 116 -2.01 0.42 -1.81
C GLY A 116 -0.82 0.58 -2.76
N LEU A 117 -0.02 1.64 -2.58
CA LEU A 117 1.24 1.79 -3.30
C LEU A 117 2.21 0.64 -2.99
N MET A 118 2.39 0.28 -1.72
CA MET A 118 3.27 -0.83 -1.32
C MET A 118 2.81 -2.17 -1.92
N ALA A 119 1.51 -2.45 -1.90
CA ALA A 119 0.95 -3.63 -2.53
C ALA A 119 1.17 -3.62 -4.05
N ALA A 120 1.01 -2.48 -4.73
CA ALA A 120 1.27 -2.36 -6.16
C ALA A 120 2.75 -2.56 -6.52
N LEU A 121 3.70 -2.14 -5.67
CA LEU A 121 5.12 -2.46 -5.82
C LEU A 121 5.37 -3.97 -5.68
N GLY A 122 4.71 -4.63 -4.72
CA GLY A 122 4.73 -6.09 -4.59
C GLY A 122 4.17 -6.80 -5.83
N GLN A 123 3.08 -6.28 -6.40
CA GLN A 123 2.50 -6.77 -7.66
C GLN A 123 3.50 -6.67 -8.82
N ALA A 124 4.22 -5.56 -8.93
CA ALA A 124 5.25 -5.40 -9.95
C ALA A 124 6.37 -6.44 -9.80
N GLY A 125 6.82 -6.70 -8.56
CA GLY A 125 7.78 -7.77 -8.28
C GLY A 125 7.27 -9.16 -8.69
N ALA A 126 6.01 -9.47 -8.42
CA ALA A 126 5.39 -10.74 -8.84
C ALA A 126 5.30 -10.85 -10.38
N LEU A 127 4.97 -9.75 -11.09
CA LEU A 127 4.94 -9.70 -12.55
C LEU A 127 6.32 -9.98 -13.16
N ILE A 128 7.39 -9.44 -12.59
CA ILE A 128 8.77 -9.74 -13.03
C ILE A 128 9.06 -11.24 -12.87
N LYS A 129 8.68 -11.84 -11.75
CA LYS A 129 8.86 -13.28 -11.50
C LYS A 129 7.99 -14.17 -12.42
N LEU A 130 6.89 -13.64 -12.94
CA LEU A 130 6.03 -14.30 -13.93
C LEU A 130 6.54 -14.19 -15.37
N ASP A 131 7.73 -13.63 -15.59
CA ASP A 131 8.27 -13.32 -16.92
C ASP A 131 7.33 -12.36 -17.71
N ARG A 132 6.72 -11.41 -16.98
CA ARG A 132 5.85 -10.35 -17.51
C ARG A 132 6.43 -8.96 -17.22
N PRO A 133 7.70 -8.69 -17.54
CA PRO A 133 8.34 -7.44 -17.14
C PRO A 133 7.74 -6.21 -17.85
N ALA A 134 7.18 -6.36 -19.05
CA ALA A 134 6.52 -5.25 -19.74
C ALA A 134 5.26 -4.74 -19.02
N ASP A 135 4.50 -5.65 -18.38
CA ASP A 135 3.35 -5.31 -17.56
C ASP A 135 3.78 -4.61 -16.28
N ALA A 136 4.88 -5.09 -15.66
CA ALA A 136 5.49 -4.44 -14.49
C ALA A 136 5.93 -3.01 -14.81
N VAL A 137 6.59 -2.76 -15.95
CA VAL A 137 6.96 -1.39 -16.39
C VAL A 137 5.72 -0.50 -16.49
N THR A 138 4.67 -0.99 -17.14
CA THR A 138 3.43 -0.21 -17.31
C THR A 138 2.79 0.14 -15.96
N LEU A 139 2.72 -0.82 -15.03
CA LEU A 139 2.21 -0.62 -13.68
C LEU A 139 3.05 0.42 -12.93
N LEU A 140 4.38 0.27 -12.91
CA LEU A 140 5.29 1.13 -12.16
C LEU A 140 5.30 2.57 -12.69
N GLN A 141 5.26 2.76 -14.01
CA GLN A 141 5.14 4.10 -14.61
C GLN A 141 3.83 4.79 -14.19
N GLY A 142 2.73 4.05 -14.09
CA GLY A 142 1.46 4.58 -13.58
C GLY A 142 1.49 5.00 -12.10
N LEU A 143 2.46 4.53 -11.34
CA LEU A 143 2.61 4.84 -9.91
C LEU A 143 3.56 6.02 -9.63
N GLU A 144 4.33 6.52 -10.60
CA GLU A 144 5.36 7.55 -10.36
C GLU A 144 4.81 8.82 -9.72
N SER A 145 3.65 9.30 -10.16
CA SER A 145 3.02 10.51 -9.61
C SER A 145 2.50 10.35 -8.18
N ARG A 146 2.30 9.11 -7.73
CA ARG A 146 1.77 8.75 -6.41
C ARG A 146 2.88 8.38 -5.42
N ALA A 147 4.08 8.12 -5.92
CA ALA A 147 5.20 7.69 -5.09
C ALA A 147 5.62 8.78 -4.10
N THR A 148 5.58 8.45 -2.81
CA THR A 148 6.18 9.25 -1.74
C THR A 148 7.69 9.26 -1.88
N GLU A 149 8.37 10.17 -1.19
CA GLU A 149 9.85 10.25 -1.17
C GLU A 149 10.47 8.88 -0.85
N ASP A 150 9.99 8.24 0.22
CA ASP A 150 10.49 6.92 0.69
C ASP A 150 10.18 5.78 -0.29
N GLY A 151 9.02 5.80 -0.94
CA GLY A 151 8.60 4.77 -1.90
C GLY A 151 9.23 4.92 -3.27
N ARG A 152 9.73 6.12 -3.61
CA ARG A 152 10.24 6.44 -4.94
C ARG A 152 11.52 5.68 -5.31
N ALA A 153 12.39 5.45 -4.33
CA ALA A 153 13.61 4.69 -4.55
C ALA A 153 13.28 3.23 -4.91
N THR A 154 12.39 2.59 -4.17
CA THR A 154 11.93 1.22 -4.45
C THR A 154 11.21 1.14 -5.79
N LEU A 155 10.34 2.10 -6.09
CA LEU A 155 9.66 2.16 -7.38
C LEU A 155 10.65 2.21 -8.54
N ARG A 156 11.63 3.12 -8.48
CA ARG A 156 12.64 3.28 -9.54
C ARG A 156 13.55 2.06 -9.66
N MET A 157 13.90 1.42 -8.57
CA MET A 157 14.67 0.17 -8.59
C MET A 157 13.91 -0.92 -9.34
N LEU A 158 12.65 -1.16 -8.99
CA LEU A 158 11.79 -2.12 -9.67
C LEU A 158 11.54 -1.74 -11.14
N LEU A 159 11.38 -0.44 -11.43
CA LEU A 159 11.20 0.04 -12.80
C LEU A 159 12.45 -0.21 -13.65
N GLY A 160 13.64 0.04 -13.11
CA GLY A 160 14.90 -0.27 -13.77
C GLY A 160 15.04 -1.76 -14.07
N GLU A 161 14.81 -2.62 -13.07
CA GLU A 161 14.85 -4.08 -13.20
C GLU A 161 13.83 -4.60 -14.24
N ALA A 162 12.58 -4.15 -14.14
CA ALA A 162 11.52 -4.55 -15.08
C ALA A 162 11.81 -4.07 -16.51
N ALA A 163 12.28 -2.83 -16.65
CA ALA A 163 12.59 -2.25 -17.97
C ALA A 163 13.77 -2.96 -18.63
N GLU A 164 14.79 -3.31 -17.86
CA GLU A 164 15.93 -4.10 -18.33
C GLU A 164 15.48 -5.49 -18.81
N ALA A 165 14.69 -6.21 -18.00
CA ALA A 165 14.14 -7.51 -18.36
C ALA A 165 13.20 -7.44 -19.58
N ALA A 166 12.49 -6.31 -19.76
CA ALA A 166 11.61 -6.06 -20.92
C ALA A 166 12.36 -5.57 -22.17
N GLY A 167 13.69 -5.36 -22.11
CA GLY A 167 14.48 -4.78 -23.20
C GLY A 167 14.20 -3.31 -23.47
N LYS A 168 13.56 -2.60 -22.52
CA LYS A 168 13.26 -1.16 -22.61
C LYS A 168 14.44 -0.35 -22.07
N THR A 169 15.55 -0.38 -22.78
CA THR A 169 16.85 0.17 -22.33
C THR A 169 16.77 1.62 -21.90
N ASP A 170 16.08 2.48 -22.66
CA ASP A 170 15.97 3.91 -22.33
C ASP A 170 15.26 4.15 -20.97
N VAL A 171 14.23 3.35 -20.66
CA VAL A 171 13.50 3.42 -19.40
C VAL A 171 14.37 2.91 -18.26
N ALA A 172 15.11 1.82 -18.46
CA ALA A 172 16.02 1.27 -17.47
C ALA A 172 17.12 2.26 -17.11
N VAL A 173 17.77 2.86 -18.12
CA VAL A 173 18.81 3.88 -17.92
C VAL A 173 18.27 5.07 -17.14
N ALA A 174 17.13 5.64 -17.54
CA ALA A 174 16.53 6.78 -16.86
C ALA A 174 16.19 6.46 -15.38
N ALA A 175 15.70 5.26 -15.10
CA ALA A 175 15.39 4.82 -13.74
C ALA A 175 16.65 4.70 -12.87
N TYR A 176 17.71 4.09 -13.39
CA TYR A 176 18.98 3.93 -12.68
C TYR A 176 19.74 5.25 -12.50
N GLU A 177 19.74 6.15 -13.50
CA GLU A 177 20.30 7.50 -13.34
C GLU A 177 19.58 8.31 -12.26
N ALA A 178 18.23 8.21 -12.20
CA ALA A 178 17.44 8.86 -11.17
C ALA A 178 17.71 8.29 -9.78
N LEU A 179 18.00 6.98 -9.65
CA LEU A 179 18.45 6.36 -8.41
C LEU A 179 19.84 6.85 -8.01
N ALA A 180 20.79 6.84 -8.96
CA ALA A 180 22.16 7.32 -8.73
C ALA A 180 22.20 8.78 -8.24
N ALA A 181 21.30 9.61 -8.75
CA ALA A 181 21.19 11.01 -8.32
C ALA A 181 20.58 11.18 -6.92
N SER A 182 19.70 10.27 -6.50
CA SER A 182 18.99 10.35 -5.22
C SER A 182 19.70 9.63 -4.07
N GLN A 183 20.64 8.74 -4.35
CA GLN A 183 21.35 7.93 -3.36
C GLN A 183 22.87 8.20 -3.46
N PRO A 184 23.44 9.02 -2.59
CA PRO A 184 24.88 9.29 -2.59
C PRO A 184 25.67 8.08 -2.05
N GLY A 185 26.94 7.95 -2.49
CA GLY A 185 27.83 6.88 -2.04
C GLY A 185 27.81 5.65 -2.92
N LEU A 186 28.16 4.50 -2.32
CA LEU A 186 28.33 3.24 -3.05
C LEU A 186 27.06 2.79 -3.81
N ASP A 187 25.89 3.02 -3.23
CA ASP A 187 24.64 2.64 -3.88
C ASP A 187 24.40 3.47 -5.15
N GLY A 188 24.67 4.78 -5.09
CA GLY A 188 24.57 5.65 -6.25
C GLY A 188 25.60 5.31 -7.33
N GLU A 189 26.82 4.92 -6.95
CA GLU A 189 27.84 4.45 -7.91
C GLU A 189 27.45 3.15 -8.58
N PHE A 190 26.83 2.23 -7.84
CA PHE A 190 26.31 0.99 -8.42
C PHE A 190 25.27 1.26 -9.51
N TYR A 191 24.27 2.11 -9.21
CA TYR A 191 23.23 2.42 -10.20
C TYR A 191 23.77 3.21 -11.40
N ARG A 192 24.74 4.11 -11.18
CA ARG A 192 25.40 4.81 -12.30
C ARG A 192 26.13 3.84 -13.20
N SER A 193 26.92 2.93 -12.64
CA SER A 193 27.60 1.89 -13.41
C SER A 193 26.62 1.00 -14.19
N ARG A 194 25.47 0.69 -13.60
CA ARG A 194 24.43 -0.10 -14.29
C ARG A 194 23.83 0.66 -15.47
N ALA A 195 23.53 1.95 -15.30
CA ALA A 195 23.03 2.81 -16.38
C ALA A 195 24.05 2.93 -17.53
N GLU A 196 25.33 3.12 -17.20
CA GLU A 196 26.42 3.18 -18.18
C GLU A 196 26.57 1.87 -18.97
N ALA A 197 26.52 0.72 -18.28
CA ALA A 197 26.59 -0.60 -18.90
C ALA A 197 25.44 -0.86 -19.88
N LEU A 198 24.27 -0.27 -19.65
CA LEU A 198 23.11 -0.35 -20.56
C LEU A 198 23.18 0.64 -21.74
N GLY A 199 24.15 1.53 -21.78
CA GLY A 199 24.36 2.49 -22.87
C GLY A 199 24.07 3.95 -22.52
N GLY A 200 23.84 4.26 -21.23
CA GLY A 200 23.66 5.62 -20.72
C GLY A 200 24.91 6.50 -20.73
N GLY A 201 26.09 5.93 -20.96
CA GLY A 201 27.35 6.66 -20.95
C GLY A 201 27.61 7.61 -22.14
N LYS A 202 26.60 7.98 -22.91
CA LYS A 202 26.77 8.86 -24.09
C LYS A 202 26.47 10.35 -23.86
N THR A 203 26.19 10.79 -22.65
CA THR A 203 25.85 12.18 -22.38
C THR A 203 26.57 12.79 -21.18
N ALA A 204 27.88 12.94 -21.26
CA ALA A 204 28.58 14.07 -20.68
C ALA A 204 29.81 14.40 -21.54
N PRO A 205 29.85 15.53 -22.28
CA PRO A 205 31.12 16.01 -22.77
C PRO A 205 31.93 16.41 -21.53
N VAL A 206 32.97 15.63 -21.26
CA VAL A 206 34.11 16.09 -20.45
C VAL A 206 34.52 17.44 -21.04
N LYS A 207 34.31 18.52 -20.27
CA LYS A 207 34.98 19.77 -20.55
C LYS A 207 36.46 19.55 -20.26
N ASP A 208 37.17 19.12 -21.26
CA ASP A 208 38.60 19.16 -21.27
C ASP A 208 39.06 20.58 -21.09
N GLY A 209 39.87 20.72 -20.07
CA GLY A 209 41.02 21.50 -19.98
C GLY A 209 40.96 22.96 -20.40
N ALA A 210 40.85 23.82 -19.46
CA ALA A 210 41.51 25.11 -19.57
C ALA A 210 43.03 24.88 -19.62
N GLU A 211 43.55 24.81 -20.80
CA GLU A 211 44.98 25.00 -21.06
C GLU A 211 45.39 26.43 -20.70
N ASN A 212 46.38 26.51 -19.88
CA ASN A 212 47.32 27.57 -19.66
C ASN A 212 47.47 28.60 -20.79
N LYS A 213 47.36 29.86 -20.41
CA LYS A 213 48.46 30.84 -20.70
C LYS A 213 48.46 31.97 -19.69
#